data_e55a4e96e532975fa375f452b8dffa65
#
_entry.id   e55a4e96e532975fa375f452b8dffa65
#
_cell.length_a   1.000
_cell.length_b   1.000
_cell.length_c   1.000
_cell.angle_alpha   90.00
_cell.angle_beta   90.00
_cell.angle_gamma   90.00
#
_symmetry.space_group_name_H-M   'P 1'
#
loop_
_entity.id
_entity.type
_entity.pdbx_description
1 polymer ?
#
loop_
_entity_poly.entity_id
_entity_poly.type
_entity_poly.pdbx_seq_one_letter_code
_entity_poly.pdbx_strand_id
1 'polypeptide(L)'
;MNLRNLSAAVFSAAILAYAPASFAEWNDSIQYRAEVGTSLSAGEHTPLWLNANRFGFSSTERNNVWLRLSAFKYIDDSKRFDWGAGVDLGVAHRLQSTFMPQQLYAEVKYRCLDAMIGAKEIDDNFLDRSLSSGSLTQGWNARPIPQVRIGIFDYANVWGCNEMFAVKGHVAYGMFTDNWWIRRWANPEFNYALNTLYCSRAIYFRGGNAEKFPLEGELGLVMDSEFGGKTWIATGGGEGHWEKHPTYPKAWFKALIPMKGGSDTSWGEQTNVEGNFLGNWSMSLKWQDPRGWMVRLYYQHFFEDHSMLFFDYPWKDGLYGVQAKLPKNRIVSDIVYEFLYMKDQAGPVYWDHTPEIDYQISGRDEYYDHYIYNGWQHWGQGIGNPLLTSPLYNSDHNIYFYSTRVISNHLGFKGDPSDQVSYRVLASHTRSWGTYYVPFERAKANFSWLAEVKYHPAKLKGWEASLSLAMDHGSLIGNSFGAQLSISKTGWIK
;
A
#
# COMPACT_ATOMS: atom_id res chain seq x y z
N MET A 1 -16.25 -27.78 -5.52
CA MET A 1 -17.06 -26.65 -5.00
C MET A 1 -18.52 -26.95 -5.35
N ASN A 2 -19.41 -27.11 -4.34
CA ASN A 2 -20.81 -27.45 -4.58
C ASN A 2 -21.54 -26.22 -5.18
N LEU A 3 -22.14 -26.35 -6.34
CA LEU A 3 -22.94 -25.34 -7.03
C LEU A 3 -24.06 -24.72 -6.14
N ARG A 4 -24.49 -25.42 -5.08
CA ARG A 4 -25.44 -24.92 -4.07
C ARG A 4 -24.94 -23.74 -3.25
N ASN A 5 -23.61 -23.62 -3.01
CA ASN A 5 -23.06 -22.51 -2.23
C ASN A 5 -22.87 -21.25 -3.10
N LEU A 6 -22.70 -21.42 -4.42
CA LEU A 6 -22.63 -20.29 -5.35
C LEU A 6 -24.00 -19.66 -5.57
N SER A 7 -25.06 -20.49 -5.67
CA SER A 7 -26.44 -20.01 -5.81
C SER A 7 -26.94 -19.26 -4.57
N ALA A 8 -26.53 -19.65 -3.36
CA ALA A 8 -26.88 -18.95 -2.11
C ALA A 8 -26.24 -17.55 -2.03
N ALA A 9 -24.98 -17.41 -2.43
CA ALA A 9 -24.28 -16.11 -2.44
C ALA A 9 -24.88 -15.14 -3.48
N VAL A 10 -25.23 -15.64 -4.68
CA VAL A 10 -25.88 -14.84 -5.72
C VAL A 10 -27.33 -14.47 -5.33
N PHE A 11 -28.05 -15.35 -4.66
CA PHE A 11 -29.41 -15.08 -4.16
C PHE A 11 -29.41 -14.04 -3.03
N SER A 12 -28.42 -14.08 -2.12
CA SER A 12 -28.28 -13.08 -1.04
C SER A 12 -27.93 -11.69 -1.56
N ALA A 13 -27.12 -11.58 -2.62
CA ALA A 13 -26.81 -10.31 -3.27
C ALA A 13 -28.03 -9.70 -3.99
N ALA A 14 -28.93 -10.54 -4.55
CA ALA A 14 -30.16 -10.10 -5.19
C ALA A 14 -31.21 -9.56 -4.18
N ILE A 15 -31.25 -10.09 -2.95
CA ILE A 15 -32.16 -9.63 -1.89
C ILE A 15 -31.73 -8.26 -1.35
N LEU A 16 -30.42 -7.95 -1.28
CA LEU A 16 -29.93 -6.64 -0.85
C LEU A 16 -30.16 -5.52 -1.89
N ALA A 17 -30.36 -5.87 -3.15
CA ALA A 17 -30.69 -4.92 -4.20
C ALA A 17 -32.15 -4.38 -4.14
N TYR A 18 -32.99 -4.97 -3.30
CA TYR A 18 -34.42 -4.65 -3.17
C TYR A 18 -34.81 -4.07 -1.79
N ALA A 19 -33.88 -3.62 -0.97
CA ALA A 19 -34.19 -2.94 0.27
C ALA A 19 -34.94 -1.61 -0.03
N PRO A 20 -36.16 -1.39 0.50
CA PRO A 20 -36.89 -0.16 0.25
C PRO A 20 -36.20 1.00 0.98
N ALA A 21 -36.03 2.11 0.25
CA ALA A 21 -35.55 3.36 0.80
C ALA A 21 -36.62 4.00 1.72
N SER A 22 -36.60 3.64 3.00
CA SER A 22 -37.38 4.35 4.02
C SER A 22 -36.60 4.37 5.33
N PHE A 23 -35.64 5.27 5.39
CA PHE A 23 -35.10 5.76 6.66
C PHE A 23 -34.91 7.28 6.59
N ALA A 24 -35.37 7.93 7.65
CA ALA A 24 -35.41 9.32 8.02
C ALA A 24 -34.50 10.31 7.25
N GLU A 25 -35.01 11.52 7.05
CA GLU A 25 -34.31 12.70 6.58
C GLU A 25 -33.06 13.04 7.43
N TRP A 26 -31.98 12.36 7.15
CA TRP A 26 -30.66 12.86 7.47
C TRP A 26 -30.15 13.61 6.24
N ASN A 27 -29.83 14.88 6.39
CA ASN A 27 -29.35 15.75 5.31
C ASN A 27 -28.00 15.32 4.70
N ASP A 28 -27.46 14.19 5.10
CA ASP A 28 -26.19 13.63 4.66
C ASP A 28 -26.42 12.31 3.94
N SER A 29 -26.13 12.27 2.64
CA SER A 29 -26.26 11.05 1.85
C SER A 29 -25.16 10.03 2.19
N ILE A 30 -25.58 8.79 2.46
CA ILE A 30 -24.68 7.66 2.68
C ILE A 30 -24.51 6.89 1.37
N GLN A 31 -23.28 6.78 0.88
CA GLN A 31 -22.96 5.91 -0.24
C GLN A 31 -22.89 4.47 0.24
N TYR A 32 -23.60 3.57 -0.43
CA TYR A 32 -23.42 2.13 -0.22
C TYR A 32 -22.82 1.46 -1.45
N ARG A 33 -22.10 0.37 -1.24
CA ARG A 33 -21.63 -0.55 -2.29
C ARG A 33 -21.81 -1.99 -1.85
N ALA A 34 -22.35 -2.80 -2.74
CA ALA A 34 -22.35 -4.25 -2.62
C ALA A 34 -21.58 -4.82 -3.81
N GLU A 35 -20.64 -5.74 -3.55
CA GLU A 35 -19.81 -6.35 -4.57
C GLU A 35 -19.71 -7.85 -4.34
N VAL A 36 -19.85 -8.64 -5.40
CA VAL A 36 -19.52 -10.06 -5.43
C VAL A 36 -18.46 -10.28 -6.49
N GLY A 37 -17.44 -11.07 -6.17
CA GLY A 37 -16.39 -11.37 -7.13
C GLY A 37 -15.78 -12.75 -6.92
N THR A 38 -15.11 -13.22 -7.96
CA THR A 38 -14.38 -14.48 -7.96
C THR A 38 -13.11 -14.34 -8.79
N SER A 39 -12.05 -15.00 -8.35
CA SER A 39 -10.82 -15.17 -9.11
C SER A 39 -10.56 -16.65 -9.33
N LEU A 40 -10.26 -17.03 -10.56
CA LEU A 40 -9.90 -18.39 -10.97
C LEU A 40 -8.50 -18.35 -11.57
N SER A 41 -7.62 -19.19 -11.09
CA SER A 41 -6.22 -19.19 -11.53
C SER A 41 -5.67 -20.61 -11.69
N ALA A 42 -4.81 -20.78 -12.68
CA ALA A 42 -3.99 -21.97 -12.94
C ALA A 42 -2.52 -21.62 -12.75
N GLY A 43 -1.68 -22.59 -12.39
CA GLY A 43 -0.27 -22.38 -12.09
C GLY A 43 0.01 -22.41 -10.60
N GLU A 44 1.02 -21.70 -10.13
CA GLU A 44 1.50 -21.77 -8.75
C GLU A 44 0.61 -20.98 -7.77
N HIS A 45 0.14 -19.80 -8.16
CA HIS A 45 -0.68 -18.89 -7.33
C HIS A 45 -1.58 -18.00 -8.19
N THR A 46 -2.33 -17.11 -7.56
CA THR A 46 -3.05 -16.04 -8.27
C THR A 46 -2.02 -15.05 -8.85
N PRO A 47 -2.14 -14.66 -10.13
CA PRO A 47 -1.21 -13.71 -10.75
C PRO A 47 -1.06 -12.41 -9.95
N LEU A 48 0.16 -11.84 -9.97
CA LEU A 48 0.56 -10.68 -9.16
C LEU A 48 -0.45 -9.54 -9.26
N TRP A 49 -0.81 -9.12 -10.45
CA TRP A 49 -1.69 -7.97 -10.65
C TRP A 49 -3.18 -8.23 -10.36
N LEU A 50 -3.59 -9.49 -10.14
CA LEU A 50 -4.90 -9.80 -9.54
C LEU A 50 -4.86 -9.72 -8.01
N ASN A 51 -3.68 -9.85 -7.40
CA ASN A 51 -3.48 -9.80 -5.97
C ASN A 51 -3.01 -8.42 -5.47
N ALA A 52 -2.07 -7.78 -6.15
CA ALA A 52 -1.42 -6.55 -5.73
C ALA A 52 -2.30 -5.30 -5.83
N ASN A 53 -2.00 -4.29 -5.01
CA ASN A 53 -2.64 -2.96 -5.00
C ASN A 53 -4.17 -2.99 -4.80
N ARG A 54 -4.65 -3.90 -3.96
CA ARG A 54 -6.08 -4.07 -3.62
C ARG A 54 -6.35 -3.88 -2.12
N PHE A 55 -5.47 -3.17 -1.42
CA PHE A 55 -5.52 -2.99 0.03
C PHE A 55 -5.66 -4.31 0.80
N GLY A 56 -4.98 -5.36 0.34
CA GLY A 56 -5.04 -6.68 0.96
C GLY A 56 -6.39 -7.38 0.88
N PHE A 57 -7.35 -6.84 0.14
CA PHE A 57 -8.62 -7.53 -0.15
C PHE A 57 -8.44 -8.43 -1.38
N SER A 58 -7.55 -9.38 -1.27
CA SER A 58 -7.09 -10.27 -2.33
C SER A 58 -6.36 -11.47 -1.73
N SER A 59 -5.85 -12.37 -2.55
CA SER A 59 -5.11 -13.55 -2.09
C SER A 59 -4.13 -14.06 -3.15
N THR A 60 -3.02 -14.62 -2.70
CA THR A 60 -2.15 -15.46 -3.52
C THR A 60 -2.75 -16.85 -3.78
N GLU A 61 -3.74 -17.27 -2.96
CA GLU A 61 -4.44 -18.53 -3.14
C GLU A 61 -5.30 -18.53 -4.40
N ARG A 62 -5.23 -19.62 -5.16
CA ARG A 62 -6.03 -19.82 -6.38
C ARG A 62 -7.51 -20.07 -6.07
N ASN A 63 -8.39 -19.66 -6.97
CA ASN A 63 -9.82 -19.98 -6.93
C ASN A 63 -10.52 -19.46 -5.67
N ASN A 64 -10.50 -18.18 -5.50
CA ASN A 64 -11.14 -17.47 -4.39
C ASN A 64 -12.48 -16.84 -4.81
N VAL A 65 -13.33 -16.56 -3.82
CA VAL A 65 -14.61 -15.87 -4.00
C VAL A 65 -14.87 -14.98 -2.80
N TRP A 66 -15.50 -13.83 -3.04
CA TRP A 66 -15.84 -12.87 -1.98
C TRP A 66 -17.16 -12.17 -2.20
N LEU A 67 -17.72 -11.74 -1.08
CA LEU A 67 -18.79 -10.75 -0.99
C LEU A 67 -18.27 -9.58 -0.15
N ARG A 68 -18.44 -8.34 -0.62
CA ARG A 68 -18.00 -7.11 0.05
C ARG A 68 -19.20 -6.15 0.14
N LEU A 69 -19.47 -5.63 1.33
CA LEU A 69 -20.53 -4.68 1.60
C LEU A 69 -19.95 -3.46 2.30
N SER A 70 -20.25 -2.27 1.79
CA SER A 70 -19.77 -1.04 2.38
C SER A 70 -20.82 0.06 2.43
N ALA A 71 -20.65 0.95 3.42
CA ALA A 71 -21.42 2.16 3.58
C ALA A 71 -20.51 3.28 4.07
N PHE A 72 -20.54 4.43 3.40
CA PHE A 72 -19.68 5.56 3.68
C PHE A 72 -20.46 6.88 3.72
N LYS A 73 -20.25 7.65 4.78
CA LYS A 73 -20.52 9.06 4.81
C LYS A 73 -19.20 9.79 4.62
N TYR A 74 -19.07 10.51 3.52
CA TYR A 74 -17.87 11.31 3.25
C TYR A 74 -17.97 12.69 3.89
N ILE A 75 -16.82 13.28 4.20
CA ILE A 75 -16.72 14.69 4.61
C ILE A 75 -17.07 15.59 3.43
N ASP A 76 -17.86 16.63 3.69
CA ASP A 76 -18.15 17.71 2.75
C ASP A 76 -17.12 18.83 2.95
N ASP A 77 -16.18 18.93 2.01
CA ASP A 77 -15.09 19.90 2.06
C ASP A 77 -15.54 21.36 1.97
N SER A 78 -16.77 21.62 1.54
CA SER A 78 -17.33 22.96 1.51
C SER A 78 -17.72 23.50 2.90
N LYS A 79 -17.89 22.59 3.88
CA LYS A 79 -18.27 22.94 5.25
C LYS A 79 -17.03 23.26 6.09
N ARG A 80 -17.17 24.23 7.00
CA ARG A 80 -16.13 24.56 7.98
C ARG A 80 -15.90 23.45 9.00
N PHE A 81 -16.95 22.72 9.36
CA PHE A 81 -16.92 21.52 10.20
C PHE A 81 -17.81 20.47 9.56
N ASP A 82 -17.29 19.30 9.41
CA ASP A 82 -18.06 18.11 9.03
C ASP A 82 -17.42 16.84 9.62
N TRP A 83 -18.14 15.74 9.53
CA TRP A 83 -17.67 14.42 9.95
C TRP A 83 -17.96 13.36 8.90
N GLY A 84 -17.13 12.34 8.88
CA GLY A 84 -17.26 11.19 8.02
C GLY A 84 -17.18 9.89 8.81
N ALA A 85 -17.71 8.84 8.25
CA ALA A 85 -17.55 7.48 8.80
C ALA A 85 -17.67 6.45 7.70
N GLY A 86 -17.03 5.31 7.87
CA GLY A 86 -17.08 4.22 6.90
C GLY A 86 -17.09 2.85 7.56
N VAL A 87 -17.88 1.98 6.99
CA VAL A 87 -17.92 0.54 7.30
C VAL A 87 -17.78 -0.21 5.99
N ASP A 88 -16.85 -1.16 5.93
CA ASP A 88 -16.59 -2.00 4.77
C ASP A 88 -16.20 -3.40 5.24
N LEU A 89 -17.06 -4.35 4.97
CA LEU A 89 -16.97 -5.71 5.46
C LEU A 89 -16.93 -6.69 4.30
N GLY A 90 -16.05 -7.67 4.38
CA GLY A 90 -15.94 -8.76 3.43
C GLY A 90 -16.17 -10.12 4.07
N VAL A 91 -16.80 -11.00 3.31
CA VAL A 91 -16.82 -12.45 3.58
C VAL A 91 -16.21 -13.15 2.38
N ALA A 92 -15.24 -14.01 2.62
CA ALA A 92 -14.47 -14.59 1.54
C ALA A 92 -14.10 -16.06 1.80
N HIS A 93 -13.88 -16.77 0.71
CA HIS A 93 -13.27 -18.09 0.72
C HIS A 93 -11.91 -18.02 0.04
N ARG A 94 -10.88 -18.52 0.74
CA ARG A 94 -9.46 -18.50 0.29
C ARG A 94 -8.87 -17.09 0.14
N LEU A 95 -9.27 -16.14 0.97
CA LEU A 95 -8.48 -14.98 1.32
C LEU A 95 -7.79 -15.21 2.67
N GLN A 96 -6.96 -14.27 3.13
CA GLN A 96 -6.19 -14.41 4.38
C GLN A 96 -7.10 -14.65 5.61
N SER A 97 -8.36 -14.24 5.56
CA SER A 97 -9.38 -14.60 6.54
C SER A 97 -10.75 -14.73 5.89
N THR A 98 -11.63 -15.54 6.49
CA THR A 98 -13.02 -15.71 6.01
C THR A 98 -13.85 -14.47 6.21
N PHE A 99 -13.66 -13.76 7.34
CA PHE A 99 -14.31 -12.49 7.63
C PHE A 99 -13.27 -11.38 7.67
N MET A 100 -13.51 -10.29 6.95
CA MET A 100 -12.59 -9.19 6.75
C MET A 100 -13.27 -7.85 7.03
N PRO A 101 -13.08 -7.26 8.24
CA PRO A 101 -13.35 -5.85 8.43
C PRO A 101 -12.28 -5.04 7.67
N GLN A 102 -12.60 -4.68 6.43
CA GLN A 102 -11.66 -4.01 5.54
C GLN A 102 -11.46 -2.54 5.92
N GLN A 103 -12.57 -1.87 6.20
CA GLN A 103 -12.56 -0.52 6.73
C GLN A 103 -13.59 -0.38 7.85
N LEU A 104 -13.17 0.27 8.92
CA LEU A 104 -14.03 0.70 10.02
C LEU A 104 -13.41 1.94 10.62
N TYR A 105 -13.96 3.11 10.32
CA TYR A 105 -13.39 4.37 10.74
C TYR A 105 -14.44 5.45 11.01
N ALA A 106 -14.03 6.45 11.79
CA ALA A 106 -14.71 7.74 11.92
C ALA A 106 -13.66 8.85 11.75
N GLU A 107 -14.08 9.94 11.14
CA GLU A 107 -13.22 11.10 10.90
C GLU A 107 -14.00 12.41 11.09
N VAL A 108 -13.27 13.46 11.45
CA VAL A 108 -13.80 14.81 11.61
C VAL A 108 -12.86 15.80 10.96
N LYS A 109 -13.44 16.86 10.39
CA LYS A 109 -12.72 17.96 9.78
C LYS A 109 -13.17 19.28 10.38
N TYR A 110 -12.21 20.10 10.74
CA TYR A 110 -12.45 21.49 11.12
C TYR A 110 -11.52 22.40 10.32
N ARG A 111 -12.06 23.12 9.33
CA ARG A 111 -11.28 23.88 8.34
C ARG A 111 -10.32 22.97 7.57
N CYS A 112 -9.00 23.15 7.77
CA CYS A 112 -7.95 22.33 7.17
C CYS A 112 -7.41 21.25 8.12
N LEU A 113 -7.91 21.16 9.36
CA LEU A 113 -7.46 20.16 10.33
C LEU A 113 -8.39 18.96 10.32
N ASP A 114 -7.81 17.79 10.21
CA ASP A 114 -8.49 16.50 10.16
C ASP A 114 -8.05 15.63 11.32
N ALA A 115 -8.96 14.81 11.82
CA ALA A 115 -8.65 13.73 12.75
C ALA A 115 -9.47 12.49 12.37
N MET A 116 -8.83 11.32 12.40
CA MET A 116 -9.42 10.03 12.05
C MET A 116 -9.05 8.99 13.08
N ILE A 117 -9.97 8.08 13.38
CA ILE A 117 -9.74 6.87 14.17
C ILE A 117 -10.28 5.66 13.43
N GLY A 118 -9.50 4.59 13.35
CA GLY A 118 -9.89 3.31 12.76
C GLY A 118 -9.05 2.91 11.57
N ALA A 119 -9.51 1.92 10.82
CA ALA A 119 -8.89 1.42 9.60
C ALA A 119 -9.58 2.01 8.37
N LYS A 120 -8.84 2.70 7.50
CA LYS A 120 -9.34 3.32 6.26
C LYS A 120 -8.36 3.02 5.13
N GLU A 121 -8.86 2.70 3.95
CA GLU A 121 -8.07 2.67 2.71
C GLU A 121 -7.65 4.10 2.37
N ILE A 122 -6.36 4.41 2.57
CA ILE A 122 -5.82 5.76 2.40
C ILE A 122 -5.05 5.81 1.08
N ASP A 123 -5.30 6.86 0.31
CA ASP A 123 -4.53 7.23 -0.87
C ASP A 123 -3.99 8.64 -0.66
N ASP A 124 -2.68 8.82 -0.73
CA ASP A 124 -2.05 10.14 -0.61
C ASP A 124 -2.11 10.95 -1.92
N ASN A 125 -2.62 10.33 -2.99
CA ASN A 125 -2.75 10.90 -4.32
C ASN A 125 -1.41 11.36 -4.95
N PHE A 126 -0.27 10.90 -4.43
CA PHE A 126 1.02 11.20 -5.05
C PHE A 126 1.24 10.40 -6.34
N LEU A 127 0.79 9.15 -6.42
CA LEU A 127 0.87 8.30 -7.61
C LEU A 127 -0.53 8.03 -8.19
N ASP A 128 -0.62 7.66 -9.47
CA ASP A 128 -1.89 7.19 -10.05
C ASP A 128 -2.16 5.74 -9.63
N ARG A 129 -3.06 5.55 -8.65
CA ARG A 129 -3.41 4.23 -8.11
C ARG A 129 -3.82 3.22 -9.17
N SER A 130 -4.38 3.68 -10.29
CA SER A 130 -4.88 2.78 -11.33
C SER A 130 -3.78 2.24 -12.25
N LEU A 131 -2.67 2.95 -12.36
CA LEU A 131 -1.62 2.69 -13.34
C LEU A 131 -0.23 2.48 -12.77
N SER A 132 0.09 3.02 -11.59
CA SER A 132 1.38 2.88 -10.93
C SER A 132 1.59 1.48 -10.37
N SER A 133 2.84 1.06 -10.27
CA SER A 133 3.24 -0.16 -9.58
C SER A 133 3.03 -0.09 -8.06
N GLY A 134 3.02 1.11 -7.47
CA GLY A 134 2.80 1.36 -6.05
C GLY A 134 3.90 2.17 -5.40
N SER A 135 3.57 2.85 -4.30
CA SER A 135 4.52 3.63 -3.50
C SER A 135 5.51 2.74 -2.75
N LEU A 136 6.68 3.28 -2.44
CA LEU A 136 7.75 2.53 -1.76
C LEU A 136 7.49 2.34 -0.26
N THR A 137 6.81 3.26 0.40
CA THR A 137 6.57 3.19 1.85
C THR A 137 5.10 2.89 2.17
N GLN A 138 4.18 3.77 1.78
CA GLN A 138 2.75 3.57 1.96
C GLN A 138 2.09 3.35 0.60
N GLY A 139 1.80 2.10 0.29
CA GLY A 139 1.13 1.69 -0.94
C GLY A 139 -0.30 1.22 -0.71
N TRP A 140 -0.89 0.65 -1.74
CA TRP A 140 -2.25 0.12 -1.74
C TRP A 140 -2.28 -1.41 -1.68
N ASN A 141 -1.15 -2.02 -1.32
CA ASN A 141 -0.99 -3.46 -1.43
C ASN A 141 -1.49 -4.20 -0.19
N ALA A 142 -1.12 -3.77 1.02
CA ALA A 142 -1.52 -4.41 2.27
C ALA A 142 -2.86 -3.89 2.82
N ARG A 143 -3.46 -4.67 3.73
CA ARG A 143 -4.69 -4.30 4.45
C ARG A 143 -4.47 -3.05 5.30
N PRO A 144 -5.45 -2.11 5.37
CA PRO A 144 -5.32 -0.91 6.19
C PRO A 144 -5.03 -1.22 7.67
N ILE A 145 -4.11 -0.45 8.25
CA ILE A 145 -3.74 -0.55 9.66
C ILE A 145 -4.66 0.37 10.47
N PRO A 146 -5.37 -0.13 11.50
CA PRO A 146 -6.13 0.72 12.42
C PRO A 146 -5.21 1.71 13.14
N GLN A 147 -5.60 2.99 13.12
CA GLN A 147 -4.78 4.08 13.66
C GLN A 147 -5.63 5.26 14.14
N VAL A 148 -5.06 6.07 15.00
CA VAL A 148 -5.46 7.46 15.25
C VAL A 148 -4.53 8.32 14.41
N ARG A 149 -5.11 9.14 13.52
CA ARG A 149 -4.38 10.00 12.58
C ARG A 149 -4.89 11.43 12.68
N ILE A 150 -3.99 12.39 12.78
CA ILE A 150 -4.29 13.81 12.91
C ILE A 150 -3.40 14.57 11.95
N GLY A 151 -3.94 15.58 11.27
CA GLY A 151 -3.16 16.39 10.33
C GLY A 151 -3.97 17.30 9.45
N ILE A 152 -3.41 17.60 8.31
CA ILE A 152 -4.01 18.30 7.17
C ILE A 152 -3.98 17.27 6.04
N PHE A 153 -5.11 16.58 5.81
CA PHE A 153 -5.11 15.42 4.91
C PHE A 153 -5.11 15.81 3.43
N ASP A 154 -5.71 16.97 3.11
CA ASP A 154 -5.70 17.55 1.78
C ASP A 154 -4.86 18.84 1.75
N TYR A 155 -4.35 19.18 0.57
CA TYR A 155 -3.53 20.39 0.44
C TYR A 155 -4.24 21.66 0.90
N ALA A 156 -3.74 22.27 1.97
CA ALA A 156 -4.19 23.58 2.46
C ALA A 156 -3.22 24.67 1.98
N ASN A 157 -3.79 25.72 1.38
CA ASN A 157 -3.02 26.86 0.92
C ASN A 157 -2.40 27.63 2.09
N VAL A 158 -1.12 27.97 1.98
CA VAL A 158 -0.40 28.75 2.97
C VAL A 158 -0.84 30.21 2.86
N TRP A 159 -1.27 30.78 3.98
CA TRP A 159 -1.73 32.16 4.05
C TRP A 159 -0.68 33.14 3.55
N GLY A 160 -1.13 34.13 2.73
CA GLY A 160 -0.26 35.16 2.16
C GLY A 160 0.49 34.75 0.88
N CYS A 161 0.38 33.50 0.41
CA CYS A 161 1.12 33.00 -0.76
C CYS A 161 0.29 32.94 -2.06
N ASN A 162 -0.84 33.64 -2.15
CA ASN A 162 -1.71 33.69 -3.34
C ASN A 162 -1.96 32.30 -3.97
N GLU A 163 -2.17 31.27 -3.15
CA GLU A 163 -2.37 29.88 -3.58
C GLU A 163 -1.19 29.25 -4.32
N MET A 164 -0.01 29.89 -4.31
CA MET A 164 1.20 29.37 -4.93
C MET A 164 1.90 28.31 -4.07
N PHE A 165 1.57 28.23 -2.77
CA PHE A 165 2.13 27.24 -1.86
C PHE A 165 1.04 26.60 -1.03
N ALA A 166 1.09 25.27 -0.97
CA ALA A 166 0.18 24.48 -0.17
C ALA A 166 0.95 23.38 0.60
N VAL A 167 0.39 22.99 1.72
CA VAL A 167 0.96 21.96 2.60
C VAL A 167 -0.11 20.93 2.96
N LYS A 168 0.27 19.66 3.01
CA LYS A 168 -0.49 18.58 3.65
C LYS A 168 0.44 17.73 4.51
N GLY A 169 -0.11 17.00 5.46
CA GLY A 169 0.69 16.11 6.29
C GLY A 169 -0.11 15.53 7.45
N HIS A 170 0.49 14.57 8.12
CA HIS A 170 -0.15 13.90 9.25
C HIS A 170 0.86 13.33 10.22
N VAL A 171 0.36 13.01 11.41
CA VAL A 171 0.97 12.10 12.38
C VAL A 171 -0.09 11.06 12.74
N ALA A 172 0.32 9.80 12.84
CA ALA A 172 -0.57 8.71 13.19
C ALA A 172 0.13 7.68 14.08
N TYR A 173 -0.66 7.07 14.96
CA TYR A 173 -0.27 5.89 15.73
C TYR A 173 -1.32 4.81 15.58
N GLY A 174 -0.87 3.60 15.39
CA GLY A 174 -1.72 2.45 15.13
C GLY A 174 -1.14 1.15 15.69
N MET A 175 -1.76 0.05 15.30
CA MET A 175 -1.37 -1.28 15.73
C MET A 175 -1.64 -2.28 14.61
N PHE A 176 -0.69 -3.18 14.37
CA PHE A 176 -0.87 -4.30 13.47
C PHE A 176 -1.92 -5.28 14.03
N THR A 177 -2.80 -5.77 13.18
CA THR A 177 -3.94 -6.61 13.60
C THR A 177 -3.84 -8.05 13.12
N ASP A 178 -2.71 -8.45 12.59
CA ASP A 178 -2.45 -9.74 11.96
C ASP A 178 -1.94 -10.83 12.91
N ASN A 179 -1.87 -10.59 14.21
CA ASN A 179 -1.38 -11.54 15.23
C ASN A 179 -1.97 -12.95 15.11
N TRP A 180 -3.28 -13.02 14.81
CA TRP A 180 -3.96 -14.31 14.67
C TRP A 180 -3.49 -15.05 13.41
N TRP A 181 -3.31 -14.34 12.31
CA TRP A 181 -2.81 -14.88 11.05
C TRP A 181 -1.36 -15.32 11.21
N ILE A 182 -0.48 -14.48 11.75
CA ILE A 182 0.93 -14.77 12.00
C ILE A 182 1.09 -16.06 12.79
N ARG A 183 0.38 -16.22 13.93
CA ARG A 183 0.47 -17.44 14.77
C ARG A 183 0.08 -18.73 14.05
N ARG A 184 -0.70 -18.66 12.98
CA ARG A 184 -1.15 -19.82 12.21
C ARG A 184 -0.33 -20.06 10.96
N TRP A 185 0.24 -19.02 10.41
CA TRP A 185 0.95 -19.06 9.14
C TRP A 185 2.46 -19.15 9.32
N ALA A 186 3.03 -18.39 10.26
CA ALA A 186 4.46 -18.33 10.47
C ALA A 186 5.04 -19.68 10.93
N ASN A 187 6.13 -20.08 10.33
CA ASN A 187 6.89 -21.24 10.74
C ASN A 187 7.73 -20.89 11.98
N PRO A 188 7.59 -21.64 13.12
CA PRO A 188 8.30 -21.33 14.37
C PRO A 188 9.83 -21.55 14.31
N GLU A 189 10.35 -22.11 13.22
CA GLU A 189 11.80 -22.18 12.96
C GLU A 189 12.41 -20.80 12.67
N PHE A 190 11.59 -19.78 12.38
CA PHE A 190 12.00 -18.42 12.08
C PHE A 190 11.50 -17.42 13.12
N ASN A 191 12.15 -16.27 13.19
CA ASN A 191 11.68 -15.18 14.04
C ASN A 191 10.38 -14.59 13.50
N TYR A 192 9.49 -14.17 14.41
CA TYR A 192 8.30 -13.39 14.07
C TYR A 192 7.82 -12.56 15.26
N ALA A 193 7.22 -11.42 14.99
CA ALA A 193 6.75 -10.49 16.01
C ALA A 193 5.22 -10.49 16.16
N LEU A 194 4.74 -10.16 17.35
CA LEU A 194 3.32 -10.01 17.69
C LEU A 194 3.09 -8.73 18.49
N ASN A 195 1.88 -8.18 18.35
CA ASN A 195 1.45 -6.95 19.03
C ASN A 195 2.33 -5.73 18.69
N THR A 196 2.89 -5.72 17.51
CA THR A 196 3.70 -4.60 17.01
C THR A 196 2.82 -3.36 16.87
N LEU A 197 3.36 -2.22 17.29
CA LEU A 197 2.76 -0.91 17.15
C LEU A 197 3.29 -0.22 15.89
N TYR A 198 2.51 0.71 15.39
CA TYR A 198 2.74 1.46 14.17
C TYR A 198 2.78 2.96 14.45
N CYS A 199 3.73 3.66 13.86
CA CYS A 199 3.75 5.11 13.81
C CYS A 199 3.98 5.57 12.37
N SER A 200 3.21 6.56 11.93
CA SER A 200 3.32 7.15 10.60
C SER A 200 3.33 8.67 10.68
N ARG A 201 4.12 9.28 9.83
CA ARG A 201 4.16 10.73 9.65
C ARG A 201 4.55 11.09 8.24
N ALA A 202 3.90 12.12 7.74
CA ALA A 202 4.23 12.66 6.42
C ALA A 202 4.05 14.17 6.40
N ILE A 203 4.84 14.81 5.57
CA ILE A 203 4.67 16.20 5.20
C ILE A 203 4.92 16.37 3.70
N TYR A 204 4.06 17.12 3.04
CA TYR A 204 4.19 17.43 1.62
C TYR A 204 4.04 18.94 1.41
N PHE A 205 4.89 19.48 0.59
CA PHE A 205 4.85 20.87 0.12
C PHE A 205 4.57 20.86 -1.38
N ARG A 206 3.62 21.67 -1.80
CA ARG A 206 3.32 21.90 -3.21
C ARG A 206 3.55 23.35 -3.56
N GLY A 207 4.36 23.58 -4.61
CA GLY A 207 4.63 24.89 -5.17
C GLY A 207 4.12 25.00 -6.59
N GLY A 208 3.48 26.11 -6.92
CA GLY A 208 2.85 26.36 -8.22
C GLY A 208 1.32 26.33 -8.17
N ASN A 209 0.71 26.92 -9.18
CA ASN A 209 -0.73 26.91 -9.40
C ASN A 209 -0.94 26.79 -10.92
N ALA A 210 -1.42 25.63 -11.38
CA ALA A 210 -1.57 25.33 -12.80
C ALA A 210 -2.53 26.27 -13.55
N GLU A 211 -3.44 26.98 -12.86
CA GLU A 211 -4.30 28.02 -13.46
C GLU A 211 -3.51 29.30 -13.80
N LYS A 212 -2.47 29.59 -13.02
CA LYS A 212 -1.64 30.80 -13.18
C LYS A 212 -0.39 30.56 -13.99
N PHE A 213 0.20 29.38 -13.84
CA PHE A 213 1.42 28.98 -14.53
C PHE A 213 1.43 27.44 -14.73
N PRO A 214 1.81 26.93 -15.90
CA PRO A 214 1.62 25.53 -16.27
C PRO A 214 2.54 24.53 -15.53
N LEU A 215 3.33 24.98 -14.55
CA LEU A 215 4.23 24.12 -13.78
C LEU A 215 3.81 24.07 -12.30
N GLU A 216 3.85 22.87 -11.73
CA GLU A 216 3.64 22.59 -10.31
C GLU A 216 4.70 21.61 -9.83
N GLY A 217 5.35 21.94 -8.72
CA GLY A 217 6.34 21.08 -8.06
C GLY A 217 5.79 20.55 -6.73
N GLU A 218 6.15 19.34 -6.37
CA GLU A 218 5.77 18.71 -5.10
C GLU A 218 7.00 18.08 -4.46
N LEU A 219 7.15 18.29 -3.15
CA LEU A 219 8.18 17.66 -2.32
C LEU A 219 7.51 17.10 -1.09
N GLY A 220 7.66 15.80 -0.86
CA GLY A 220 7.12 15.08 0.29
C GLY A 220 8.18 14.28 1.02
N LEU A 221 7.97 14.11 2.32
CA LEU A 221 8.71 13.19 3.16
C LEU A 221 7.70 12.33 3.92
N VAL A 222 7.79 11.03 3.73
CA VAL A 222 7.01 10.02 4.44
C VAL A 222 7.97 9.20 5.29
N MET A 223 7.62 9.01 6.55
CA MET A 223 8.41 8.21 7.49
C MET A 223 7.47 7.37 8.34
N ASP A 224 7.74 6.08 8.40
CA ASP A 224 6.97 5.11 9.15
C ASP A 224 7.86 4.30 10.06
N SER A 225 7.29 3.71 11.11
CA SER A 225 8.02 2.84 12.01
C SER A 225 7.15 1.77 12.65
N GLU A 226 7.77 0.62 12.89
CA GLU A 226 7.29 -0.46 13.74
C GLU A 226 8.02 -0.41 15.06
N PHE A 227 7.31 -0.54 16.18
CA PHE A 227 7.91 -0.52 17.51
C PHE A 227 7.10 -1.33 18.52
N GLY A 228 7.68 -1.60 19.69
CA GLY A 228 7.00 -2.31 20.76
C GLY A 228 6.64 -3.76 20.42
N GLY A 229 5.69 -4.32 21.15
CA GLY A 229 5.27 -5.72 20.96
C GLY A 229 6.22 -6.74 21.55
N LYS A 230 6.33 -7.91 20.93
CA LYS A 230 7.25 -8.99 21.33
C LYS A 230 7.62 -9.85 20.13
N THR A 231 8.85 -10.36 20.13
CA THR A 231 9.37 -11.22 19.08
C THR A 231 9.60 -12.64 19.60
N TRP A 232 9.20 -13.62 18.83
CA TRP A 232 9.64 -15.00 18.98
C TRP A 232 11.04 -15.11 18.39
N ILE A 233 12.02 -15.41 19.21
CA ILE A 233 13.38 -15.68 18.79
C ILE A 233 13.56 -17.18 18.69
N ALA A 234 13.66 -17.69 17.47
CA ALA A 234 13.86 -19.10 17.19
C ALA A 234 15.29 -19.54 17.55
N THR A 235 15.42 -20.69 18.23
CA THR A 235 16.71 -21.28 18.61
C THR A 235 16.99 -22.57 17.86
N GLY A 236 16.10 -22.97 16.92
CA GLY A 236 16.16 -24.17 16.12
C GLY A 236 15.29 -25.30 16.67
N GLY A 237 14.91 -26.25 15.80
CA GLY A 237 14.04 -27.37 16.17
C GLY A 237 12.63 -26.98 16.58
N GLY A 238 12.12 -25.81 16.15
CA GLY A 238 10.84 -25.25 16.55
C GLY A 238 10.79 -24.70 17.98
N GLU A 239 11.93 -24.68 18.67
CA GLU A 239 12.09 -24.08 19.99
C GLU A 239 12.50 -22.62 19.90
N GLY A 240 12.22 -21.85 20.96
CA GLY A 240 12.57 -20.43 21.04
C GLY A 240 12.05 -19.78 22.31
N HIS A 241 12.20 -18.49 22.39
CA HIS A 241 11.71 -17.69 23.51
C HIS A 241 11.11 -16.35 23.04
N TRP A 242 10.30 -15.75 23.92
CA TRP A 242 9.71 -14.45 23.65
C TRP A 242 10.57 -13.34 24.25
N GLU A 243 10.97 -12.40 23.39
CA GLU A 243 11.59 -11.14 23.79
C GLU A 243 10.54 -10.02 23.67
N LYS A 244 10.45 -9.17 24.71
CA LYS A 244 9.52 -8.03 24.75
C LYS A 244 10.25 -6.74 24.42
N HIS A 245 9.59 -5.89 23.62
CA HIS A 245 10.14 -4.59 23.24
C HIS A 245 9.44 -3.45 23.98
N PRO A 246 10.11 -2.30 24.14
CA PRO A 246 9.58 -1.17 24.89
C PRO A 246 8.27 -0.63 24.34
N THR A 247 7.30 -0.37 25.26
CA THR A 247 6.00 0.25 24.95
C THR A 247 5.67 1.44 25.86
N TYR A 248 6.64 1.90 26.66
CA TYR A 248 6.47 3.05 27.55
C TYR A 248 6.46 4.39 26.76
N PRO A 249 6.02 5.51 27.34
CA PRO A 249 5.83 6.77 26.61
C PRO A 249 7.05 7.27 25.83
N LYS A 250 8.27 7.02 26.32
CA LYS A 250 9.50 7.37 25.59
C LYS A 250 9.67 6.59 24.28
N ALA A 251 9.23 5.31 24.22
CA ALA A 251 9.26 4.52 22.97
C ALA A 251 8.31 5.10 21.91
N TRP A 252 7.13 5.58 22.31
CA TRP A 252 6.21 6.29 21.40
C TRP A 252 6.83 7.57 20.84
N PHE A 253 7.56 8.34 21.69
CA PHE A 253 8.25 9.53 21.22
C PHE A 253 9.40 9.20 20.26
N LYS A 254 10.17 8.14 20.55
CA LYS A 254 11.24 7.67 19.65
C LYS A 254 10.71 7.14 18.32
N ALA A 255 9.54 6.50 18.32
CA ALA A 255 8.87 6.09 17.10
C ALA A 255 8.45 7.29 16.23
N LEU A 256 8.16 8.45 16.84
CA LEU A 256 7.85 9.69 16.14
C LEU A 256 9.11 10.39 15.60
N ILE A 257 10.16 10.46 16.41
CA ILE A 257 11.42 11.10 16.02
C ILE A 257 12.51 10.03 16.12
N PRO A 258 13.15 9.65 14.98
CA PRO A 258 14.17 8.61 14.96
C PRO A 258 15.29 8.95 15.96
N MET A 259 15.49 8.10 16.93
CA MET A 259 16.50 8.25 17.98
C MET A 259 17.08 6.89 18.35
N LYS A 260 18.36 6.87 18.73
CA LYS A 260 19.04 5.67 19.19
C LYS A 260 18.31 4.99 20.34
N GLY A 261 18.36 3.67 20.38
CA GLY A 261 17.84 2.84 21.45
C GLY A 261 18.52 3.13 22.80
N GLY A 262 17.87 2.72 23.88
CA GLY A 262 18.45 2.78 25.25
C GLY A 262 19.17 1.48 25.59
N SER A 263 19.75 1.42 26.78
CA SER A 263 20.41 0.21 27.29
C SER A 263 19.49 -1.01 27.50
N ASP A 264 18.20 -0.80 27.32
CA ASP A 264 17.12 -1.79 27.40
C ASP A 264 16.68 -2.33 26.02
N THR A 265 17.37 -1.93 24.96
CA THR A 265 17.14 -2.38 23.60
C THR A 265 18.31 -3.23 23.09
N SER A 266 18.16 -3.84 21.91
CA SER A 266 19.22 -4.62 21.26
C SER A 266 20.42 -3.73 20.89
N TRP A 267 21.59 -4.35 20.68
CA TRP A 267 22.80 -3.60 20.30
C TRP A 267 22.63 -2.84 18.98
N GLY A 268 21.94 -3.43 18.00
CA GLY A 268 21.65 -2.77 16.74
C GLY A 268 20.81 -1.50 16.92
N GLU A 269 19.78 -1.55 17.76
CA GLU A 269 18.94 -0.38 18.06
C GLU A 269 19.68 0.69 18.89
N GLN A 270 20.61 0.28 19.78
CA GLN A 270 21.45 1.22 20.54
C GLN A 270 22.42 1.99 19.65
N THR A 271 22.89 1.38 18.58
CA THR A 271 23.84 2.02 17.65
C THR A 271 23.15 2.79 16.55
N ASN A 272 21.92 2.43 16.18
CA ASN A 272 21.17 3.01 15.06
C ASN A 272 19.86 3.69 15.53
N VAL A 273 18.70 3.11 15.28
CA VAL A 273 17.37 3.63 15.65
C VAL A 273 16.60 2.56 16.40
N GLU A 274 15.84 2.96 17.44
CA GLU A 274 14.94 2.07 18.15
C GLU A 274 13.69 1.79 17.31
N GLY A 275 13.45 0.50 17.00
CA GLY A 275 12.37 0.04 16.14
C GLY A 275 12.79 -0.09 14.67
N ASN A 276 11.90 -0.63 13.86
CA ASN A 276 12.05 -0.66 12.39
C ASN A 276 11.61 0.69 11.82
N PHE A 277 12.49 1.37 11.13
CA PHE A 277 12.28 2.72 10.63
C PHE A 277 12.57 2.80 9.14
N LEU A 278 11.60 3.23 8.36
CA LEU A 278 11.75 3.38 6.93
C LEU A 278 10.92 4.55 6.38
N GLY A 279 11.21 4.97 5.17
CA GLY A 279 10.48 6.07 4.54
C GLY A 279 10.88 6.33 3.09
N ASN A 280 10.33 7.38 2.55
CA ASN A 280 10.75 7.89 1.25
C ASN A 280 10.61 9.40 1.14
N TRP A 281 11.52 10.01 0.41
CA TRP A 281 11.31 11.31 -0.19
C TRP A 281 10.49 11.14 -1.46
N SER A 282 9.49 11.98 -1.66
CA SER A 282 8.64 12.03 -2.86
C SER A 282 8.81 13.37 -3.55
N MET A 283 9.22 13.36 -4.81
CA MET A 283 9.45 14.58 -5.60
C MET A 283 8.69 14.49 -6.90
N SER A 284 8.03 15.55 -7.32
CA SER A 284 7.43 15.60 -8.66
C SER A 284 7.49 16.98 -9.28
N LEU A 285 7.52 16.97 -10.59
CA LEU A 285 7.35 18.15 -11.43
C LEU A 285 6.26 17.86 -12.46
N LYS A 286 5.18 18.62 -12.42
CA LYS A 286 4.03 18.48 -13.29
C LYS A 286 3.91 19.69 -14.19
N TRP A 287 3.84 19.44 -15.48
CA TRP A 287 3.45 20.41 -16.49
C TRP A 287 2.03 20.10 -16.97
N GLN A 288 1.20 21.11 -17.09
CA GLN A 288 -0.17 20.99 -17.57
C GLN A 288 -0.55 22.18 -18.44
N ASP A 289 -1.07 21.94 -19.65
CA ASP A 289 -1.53 23.00 -20.53
C ASP A 289 -3.06 23.16 -20.49
N PRO A 290 -3.58 24.34 -20.89
CA PRO A 290 -5.03 24.59 -20.88
C PRO A 290 -5.84 23.67 -21.81
N ARG A 291 -5.22 22.98 -22.77
CA ARG A 291 -5.87 22.01 -23.66
C ARG A 291 -6.05 20.64 -23.00
N GLY A 292 -5.53 20.48 -21.80
CA GLY A 292 -5.67 19.26 -20.99
C GLY A 292 -4.51 18.24 -21.14
N TRP A 293 -3.44 18.58 -21.87
CA TRP A 293 -2.21 17.79 -21.83
C TRP A 293 -1.55 17.91 -20.47
N MET A 294 -1.10 16.82 -19.92
CA MET A 294 -0.32 16.80 -18.68
C MET A 294 0.86 15.84 -18.84
N VAL A 295 2.03 16.30 -18.41
CA VAL A 295 3.20 15.42 -18.20
C VAL A 295 3.70 15.66 -16.79
N ARG A 296 3.90 14.58 -16.05
CA ARG A 296 4.45 14.60 -14.70
C ARG A 296 5.65 13.67 -14.64
N LEU A 297 6.77 14.20 -14.17
CA LEU A 297 7.94 13.44 -13.76
C LEU A 297 7.89 13.29 -12.26
N TYR A 298 8.21 12.12 -11.74
CA TYR A 298 8.27 11.90 -10.29
C TYR A 298 9.37 10.93 -9.91
N TYR A 299 9.80 11.07 -8.66
CA TYR A 299 10.82 10.23 -8.06
C TYR A 299 10.47 10.01 -6.60
N GLN A 300 10.51 8.76 -6.15
CA GLN A 300 10.52 8.39 -4.74
C GLN A 300 11.89 7.80 -4.41
N HIS A 301 12.64 8.45 -3.51
CA HIS A 301 13.87 7.91 -2.94
C HIS A 301 13.54 7.19 -1.65
N PHE A 302 13.80 5.89 -1.61
CA PHE A 302 13.58 5.06 -0.41
C PHE A 302 14.78 5.14 0.53
N PHE A 303 14.50 5.12 1.81
CA PHE A 303 15.52 5.00 2.87
C PHE A 303 15.02 4.10 3.99
N GLU A 304 15.95 3.34 4.55
CA GLU A 304 15.87 2.74 5.88
C GLU A 304 16.97 3.35 6.71
N ASP A 305 16.69 3.57 7.99
CA ASP A 305 17.60 4.20 8.93
C ASP A 305 17.90 5.69 8.71
N HIS A 306 18.54 6.24 9.71
CA HIS A 306 18.97 7.64 9.72
C HIS A 306 20.08 7.91 8.69
N SER A 307 20.97 6.95 8.46
CA SER A 307 22.14 7.10 7.58
C SER A 307 21.76 7.37 6.11
N MET A 308 20.61 6.91 5.66
CA MET A 308 20.15 7.03 4.28
C MET A 308 19.20 8.22 4.05
N LEU A 309 18.77 8.91 5.11
CA LEU A 309 17.76 9.97 5.05
C LEU A 309 18.16 11.13 4.14
N PHE A 310 19.44 11.44 4.00
CA PHE A 310 19.95 12.62 3.29
C PHE A 310 20.73 12.31 2.01
N PHE A 311 20.43 11.20 1.32
CA PHE A 311 21.04 10.80 0.05
C PHE A 311 22.54 10.49 0.10
N ASP A 312 23.09 10.24 1.28
CA ASP A 312 24.52 9.95 1.46
C ASP A 312 24.93 8.62 0.84
N TYR A 313 24.06 7.62 0.99
CA TYR A 313 24.22 6.29 0.43
C TYR A 313 23.10 6.04 -0.59
N PRO A 314 22.65 4.92 -0.91
CA PRO A 314 22.00 4.43 -2.14
C PRO A 314 21.06 5.42 -2.83
N TRP A 315 21.56 6.62 -3.16
CA TRP A 315 20.76 7.66 -3.82
C TRP A 315 20.10 7.21 -5.13
N LYS A 316 20.56 6.10 -5.70
CA LYS A 316 19.95 5.47 -6.88
C LYS A 316 18.71 4.68 -6.56
N ASP A 317 18.58 4.17 -5.31
CA ASP A 317 17.45 3.35 -4.93
C ASP A 317 16.19 4.20 -4.86
N GLY A 318 15.20 3.79 -5.63
CA GLY A 318 13.95 4.52 -5.72
C GLY A 318 13.09 4.14 -6.90
N LEU A 319 11.95 4.79 -6.98
CA LEU A 319 10.96 4.68 -8.04
C LEU A 319 11.02 5.95 -8.90
N TYR A 320 11.37 5.81 -10.16
CA TYR A 320 11.40 6.87 -11.16
C TYR A 320 10.20 6.73 -12.07
N GLY A 321 9.41 7.77 -12.26
CA GLY A 321 8.20 7.66 -13.06
C GLY A 321 7.94 8.83 -13.99
N VAL A 322 7.24 8.52 -15.07
CA VAL A 322 6.68 9.48 -16.01
C VAL A 322 5.22 9.17 -16.21
N GLN A 323 4.37 10.16 -16.00
CA GLN A 323 2.93 10.07 -16.28
C GLN A 323 2.57 11.07 -17.37
N ALA A 324 1.74 10.65 -18.32
CA ALA A 324 1.20 11.53 -19.36
C ALA A 324 -0.32 11.36 -19.44
N LYS A 325 -1.07 12.48 -19.50
CA LYS A 325 -2.49 12.51 -19.86
C LYS A 325 -2.65 13.07 -21.26
N LEU A 326 -3.45 12.35 -22.06
CA LEU A 326 -3.72 12.65 -23.46
C LEU A 326 -5.17 13.15 -23.60
N PRO A 327 -5.39 14.46 -23.72
CA PRO A 327 -6.74 15.00 -23.75
C PRO A 327 -7.49 14.53 -24.99
N LYS A 328 -8.79 14.28 -24.83
CA LYS A 328 -9.70 13.87 -25.90
C LYS A 328 -9.38 12.55 -26.61
N ASN A 329 -8.40 11.79 -26.10
CA ASN A 329 -8.11 10.48 -26.63
C ASN A 329 -8.84 9.41 -25.80
N ARG A 330 -9.92 8.87 -26.32
CA ARG A 330 -10.72 7.85 -25.63
C ARG A 330 -10.05 6.47 -25.63
N ILE A 331 -9.11 6.21 -26.55
CA ILE A 331 -8.46 4.91 -26.63
C ILE A 331 -7.35 4.83 -25.59
N VAL A 332 -6.50 5.85 -25.50
CA VAL A 332 -5.45 5.94 -24.47
C VAL A 332 -5.53 7.33 -23.85
N SER A 333 -6.10 7.42 -22.67
CA SER A 333 -6.26 8.70 -21.93
C SER A 333 -5.09 9.00 -21.03
N ASP A 334 -4.50 7.99 -20.41
CA ASP A 334 -3.40 8.10 -19.45
C ASP A 334 -2.38 7.00 -19.66
N ILE A 335 -1.11 7.34 -19.50
CA ILE A 335 0.04 6.42 -19.55
C ILE A 335 0.94 6.71 -18.36
N VAL A 336 1.43 5.64 -17.73
CA VAL A 336 2.47 5.68 -16.70
C VAL A 336 3.58 4.72 -17.08
N TYR A 337 4.82 5.20 -17.05
CA TYR A 337 6.00 4.33 -17.10
C TYR A 337 6.82 4.55 -15.84
N GLU A 338 7.23 3.46 -15.20
CA GLU A 338 8.06 3.46 -13.99
C GLU A 338 9.28 2.57 -14.14
N PHE A 339 10.39 3.06 -13.61
CA PHE A 339 11.62 2.31 -13.43
C PHE A 339 11.90 2.24 -11.93
N LEU A 340 11.82 1.03 -11.38
CA LEU A 340 12.15 0.74 -9.99
C LEU A 340 13.58 0.21 -9.91
N TYR A 341 14.42 0.87 -9.12
CA TYR A 341 15.76 0.41 -8.80
C TYR A 341 15.92 0.34 -7.28
N MET A 342 16.05 -0.85 -6.73
CA MET A 342 16.17 -1.12 -5.29
C MET A 342 17.33 -2.11 -5.03
N LYS A 343 18.38 -2.03 -5.82
CA LYS A 343 19.44 -3.04 -5.81
C LYS A 343 20.64 -2.66 -4.96
N ASP A 344 20.84 -1.36 -4.73
CA ASP A 344 22.06 -0.87 -4.07
C ASP A 344 22.04 -1.09 -2.57
N GLN A 345 20.97 -0.70 -1.88
CA GLN A 345 20.70 -0.92 -0.45
C GLN A 345 21.93 -0.58 0.42
N ALA A 346 22.40 0.68 0.33
CA ALA A 346 23.62 1.21 0.94
C ALA A 346 24.93 0.55 0.45
N GLY A 347 24.84 -0.36 -0.54
CA GLY A 347 25.99 -1.09 -1.05
C GLY A 347 26.52 -2.13 -0.07
N PRO A 348 27.60 -2.85 -0.42
CA PRO A 348 28.14 -3.92 0.43
C PRO A 348 28.89 -3.40 1.65
N VAL A 349 29.41 -2.18 1.60
CA VAL A 349 30.25 -1.58 2.66
C VAL A 349 30.12 -0.05 2.64
N TYR A 350 29.99 0.56 3.80
CA TYR A 350 30.12 1.99 4.00
C TYR A 350 30.87 2.29 5.30
N TRP A 351 31.28 3.52 5.50
CA TRP A 351 31.98 3.95 6.69
C TRP A 351 31.19 5.06 7.40
N ASP A 352 30.76 4.76 8.60
CA ASP A 352 30.10 5.70 9.47
C ASP A 352 31.13 6.33 10.43
N HIS A 353 31.70 7.44 10.08
CA HIS A 353 32.68 8.19 10.90
C HIS A 353 32.05 8.80 12.17
N THR A 354 31.42 7.98 12.99
CA THR A 354 30.94 8.44 14.30
C THR A 354 31.95 8.14 15.39
N PRO A 355 31.94 8.87 16.52
CA PRO A 355 32.78 8.55 17.67
C PRO A 355 32.54 7.16 18.26
N GLU A 356 31.33 6.63 18.07
CA GLU A 356 30.89 5.32 18.53
C GLU A 356 31.35 4.19 17.61
N ILE A 357 31.52 4.49 16.31
CA ILE A 357 31.94 3.53 15.28
C ILE A 357 33.02 4.19 14.44
N ASP A 358 34.26 3.91 14.76
CA ASP A 358 35.46 4.47 14.11
C ASP A 358 36.04 3.57 13.01
N TYR A 359 35.38 2.45 12.73
CA TYR A 359 35.78 1.46 11.73
C TYR A 359 34.73 1.31 10.62
N GLN A 360 35.16 0.77 9.51
CA GLN A 360 34.29 0.50 8.37
C GLN A 360 33.29 -0.62 8.69
N ILE A 361 32.00 -0.36 8.44
CA ILE A 361 30.92 -1.31 8.64
C ILE A 361 30.31 -1.74 7.30
N SER A 362 29.56 -2.84 7.34
CA SER A 362 28.79 -3.31 6.19
C SER A 362 27.56 -2.42 6.01
N GLY A 363 27.39 -1.90 4.81
CA GLY A 363 26.19 -1.17 4.44
C GLY A 363 25.02 -2.02 4.02
N ARG A 364 25.18 -3.33 3.92
CA ARG A 364 24.21 -4.32 3.41
C ARG A 364 22.85 -4.27 4.12
N ASP A 365 22.07 -3.22 3.90
CA ASP A 365 20.71 -3.12 4.39
C ASP A 365 19.78 -4.13 3.73
N GLU A 366 18.68 -4.43 4.38
CA GLU A 366 17.64 -5.32 3.90
C GLU A 366 16.32 -4.57 3.89
N TYR A 367 16.02 -3.91 2.78
CA TYR A 367 14.79 -3.15 2.64
C TYR A 367 13.56 -4.01 2.92
N TYR A 368 12.63 -3.47 3.72
CA TYR A 368 11.40 -4.11 4.21
C TYR A 368 11.61 -5.20 5.26
N ASP A 369 12.83 -5.63 5.54
CA ASP A 369 13.11 -6.63 6.54
C ASP A 369 13.65 -6.02 7.84
N HIS A 370 13.46 -6.71 8.94
CA HIS A 370 14.04 -6.34 10.22
C HIS A 370 14.21 -7.57 11.10
N TYR A 371 15.33 -7.68 11.82
CA TYR A 371 15.65 -8.88 12.61
C TYR A 371 14.75 -9.10 13.84
N ILE A 372 14.03 -8.04 14.29
CA ILE A 372 13.09 -8.09 15.43
C ILE A 372 11.63 -8.16 14.95
N TYR A 373 11.27 -7.38 13.92
CA TYR A 373 9.90 -7.23 13.45
C TYR A 373 9.61 -8.11 12.23
N ASN A 374 8.35 -8.17 11.82
CA ASN A 374 7.90 -8.98 10.68
C ASN A 374 8.25 -8.37 9.32
N GLY A 375 9.05 -7.29 9.30
CA GLY A 375 9.26 -6.51 8.10
C GLY A 375 8.02 -5.70 7.69
N TRP A 376 8.16 -4.93 6.63
CA TRP A 376 7.16 -3.94 6.23
C TRP A 376 5.94 -4.59 5.56
N GLN A 377 5.18 -5.37 6.31
CA GLN A 377 4.02 -6.14 5.85
C GLN A 377 2.83 -6.05 6.82
N HIS A 378 1.63 -6.32 6.33
CA HIS A 378 0.43 -6.53 7.14
C HIS A 378 -0.41 -7.65 6.54
N TRP A 379 -0.72 -8.69 7.31
CA TRP A 379 -1.39 -9.92 6.86
C TRP A 379 -0.61 -10.64 5.73
N GLY A 380 0.72 -10.60 5.77
CA GLY A 380 1.61 -11.23 4.82
C GLY A 380 1.81 -10.49 3.50
N GLN A 381 1.11 -9.39 3.28
CA GLN A 381 1.31 -8.52 2.12
C GLN A 381 2.20 -7.32 2.48
N GLY A 382 3.20 -7.04 1.65
CA GLY A 382 4.04 -5.85 1.81
C GLY A 382 3.21 -4.58 1.78
N ILE A 383 3.48 -3.64 2.69
CA ILE A 383 2.75 -2.35 2.77
C ILE A 383 3.17 -1.44 1.63
N GLY A 384 4.43 -1.50 1.22
CA GLY A 384 4.97 -0.72 0.11
C GLY A 384 4.74 -1.34 -1.28
N ASN A 385 5.73 -1.22 -2.15
CA ASN A 385 5.62 -1.61 -3.56
C ASN A 385 5.58 -3.15 -3.74
N PRO A 386 4.57 -3.71 -4.41
CA PRO A 386 4.40 -5.16 -4.57
C PRO A 386 5.43 -5.86 -5.47
N LEU A 387 6.28 -5.10 -6.17
CA LEU A 387 7.38 -5.65 -6.96
C LEU A 387 8.56 -6.12 -6.07
N LEU A 388 8.58 -5.71 -4.79
CA LEU A 388 9.31 -6.38 -3.73
C LEU A 388 8.40 -7.49 -3.19
N THR A 389 8.78 -8.75 -3.46
CA THR A 389 7.88 -9.89 -3.29
C THR A 389 7.47 -10.09 -1.84
N SER A 390 6.18 -10.03 -1.56
CA SER A 390 5.61 -10.16 -0.22
C SER A 390 5.84 -11.55 0.41
N PRO A 391 5.91 -11.66 1.75
CA PRO A 391 6.05 -12.95 2.45
C PRO A 391 5.00 -14.00 2.13
N LEU A 392 3.79 -13.62 1.71
CA LEU A 392 2.74 -14.57 1.28
C LEU A 392 3.16 -15.52 0.14
N TYR A 393 4.21 -15.19 -0.61
CA TYR A 393 4.76 -16.06 -1.66
C TYR A 393 5.78 -17.08 -1.12
N ASN A 394 6.15 -17.02 0.16
CA ASN A 394 7.16 -17.89 0.77
C ASN A 394 6.57 -19.26 1.10
N SER A 395 7.07 -20.30 0.48
CA SER A 395 6.61 -21.68 0.70
C SER A 395 7.09 -22.28 2.03
N ASP A 396 8.13 -21.72 2.64
CA ASP A 396 8.66 -22.09 3.96
C ASP A 396 7.94 -21.43 5.13
N HIS A 397 6.98 -20.52 4.84
CA HIS A 397 6.22 -19.75 5.80
C HIS A 397 7.10 -18.86 6.70
N ASN A 398 8.26 -18.44 6.21
CA ASN A 398 9.05 -17.38 6.84
C ASN A 398 8.41 -16.02 6.52
N ILE A 399 8.24 -15.17 7.54
CA ILE A 399 7.80 -13.78 7.35
C ILE A 399 9.03 -12.92 7.02
N TYR A 400 9.55 -13.07 5.81
CA TYR A 400 10.76 -12.43 5.32
C TYR A 400 10.63 -12.06 3.84
N PHE A 401 11.17 -10.92 3.45
CA PHE A 401 11.16 -10.47 2.06
C PHE A 401 12.38 -11.01 1.32
N TYR A 402 12.30 -12.22 0.76
CA TYR A 402 13.41 -12.84 0.03
C TYR A 402 13.82 -12.12 -1.27
N SER A 403 13.09 -11.09 -1.69
CA SER A 403 13.30 -10.41 -2.97
C SER A 403 13.16 -8.90 -2.81
N THR A 404 14.17 -8.27 -2.23
CA THR A 404 14.21 -6.81 -2.03
C THR A 404 15.21 -6.12 -2.96
N ARG A 405 16.30 -6.79 -3.37
CA ARG A 405 17.25 -6.26 -4.35
C ARG A 405 16.72 -6.48 -5.76
N VAL A 406 15.92 -5.53 -6.24
CA VAL A 406 15.19 -5.64 -7.53
C VAL A 406 15.52 -4.50 -8.46
N ILE A 407 15.36 -4.76 -9.76
CA ILE A 407 15.23 -3.77 -10.83
C ILE A 407 13.97 -4.14 -11.61
N SER A 408 13.08 -3.19 -11.82
CA SER A 408 11.85 -3.44 -12.57
C SER A 408 11.51 -2.29 -13.51
N ASN A 409 10.90 -2.66 -14.63
CA ASN A 409 10.22 -1.73 -15.54
C ASN A 409 8.73 -2.02 -15.46
N HIS A 410 7.92 -0.99 -15.31
CA HIS A 410 6.48 -1.08 -15.24
C HIS A 410 5.84 -0.09 -16.22
N LEU A 411 4.84 -0.56 -16.94
CA LEU A 411 4.02 0.23 -17.86
C LEU A 411 2.56 0.04 -17.51
N GLY A 412 1.85 1.15 -17.30
CA GLY A 412 0.41 1.18 -17.14
C GLY A 412 -0.22 2.13 -18.16
N PHE A 413 -1.34 1.76 -18.75
CA PHE A 413 -2.14 2.66 -19.56
C PHE A 413 -3.63 2.34 -19.46
N LYS A 414 -4.47 3.35 -19.62
CA LYS A 414 -5.93 3.23 -19.55
C LYS A 414 -6.62 4.11 -20.59
N GLY A 415 -7.89 3.83 -20.79
CA GLY A 415 -8.77 4.61 -21.66
C GLY A 415 -10.23 4.31 -21.42
N ASP A 416 -11.08 5.21 -21.95
CA ASP A 416 -12.54 5.15 -21.89
C ASP A 416 -13.11 5.17 -23.32
N PRO A 417 -13.05 4.02 -24.06
CA PRO A 417 -13.48 3.94 -25.44
C PRO A 417 -14.93 4.40 -25.65
N SER A 418 -15.76 4.22 -24.61
CA SER A 418 -17.13 4.74 -24.57
C SER A 418 -17.48 5.17 -23.14
N ASP A 419 -18.61 5.86 -22.98
CA ASP A 419 -19.14 6.27 -21.68
C ASP A 419 -19.54 5.07 -20.78
N GLN A 420 -19.62 3.88 -21.35
CA GLN A 420 -19.99 2.66 -20.65
C GLN A 420 -18.81 1.69 -20.44
N VAL A 421 -17.71 1.87 -21.15
CA VAL A 421 -16.57 0.94 -21.13
C VAL A 421 -15.31 1.71 -20.80
N SER A 422 -14.65 1.30 -19.73
CA SER A 422 -13.28 1.69 -19.41
C SER A 422 -12.37 0.47 -19.38
N TYR A 423 -11.08 0.67 -19.62
CA TYR A 423 -10.12 -0.41 -19.53
C TYR A 423 -8.79 0.10 -19.00
N ARG A 424 -7.99 -0.82 -18.46
CA ARG A 424 -6.57 -0.59 -18.14
C ARG A 424 -5.73 -1.82 -18.44
N VAL A 425 -4.46 -1.56 -18.73
CA VAL A 425 -3.45 -2.61 -18.92
C VAL A 425 -2.24 -2.25 -18.05
N LEU A 426 -1.72 -3.24 -17.34
CA LEU A 426 -0.48 -3.15 -16.57
C LEU A 426 0.49 -4.22 -17.07
N ALA A 427 1.77 -3.89 -17.15
CA ALA A 427 2.83 -4.85 -17.47
C ALA A 427 4.10 -4.50 -16.71
N SER A 428 4.72 -5.49 -16.10
CA SER A 428 5.97 -5.34 -15.34
C SER A 428 6.96 -6.43 -15.70
N HIS A 429 8.22 -6.05 -15.83
CA HIS A 429 9.33 -6.98 -15.91
C HIS A 429 10.27 -6.71 -14.73
N THR A 430 10.32 -7.64 -13.78
CA THR A 430 11.10 -7.54 -12.55
C THR A 430 12.23 -8.56 -12.56
N ARG A 431 13.43 -8.12 -12.20
CA ARG A 431 14.59 -8.95 -11.98
C ARG A 431 15.08 -8.76 -10.54
N SER A 432 15.32 -9.86 -9.83
CA SER A 432 15.76 -9.86 -8.44
C SER A 432 17.05 -10.66 -8.24
N TRP A 433 17.86 -10.21 -7.29
CA TRP A 433 19.09 -10.88 -6.83
C TRP A 433 18.96 -11.44 -5.41
N GLY A 434 17.74 -11.50 -4.86
CA GLY A 434 17.51 -11.85 -3.46
C GLY A 434 17.71 -10.67 -2.54
N THR A 435 18.27 -10.90 -1.36
CA THR A 435 18.77 -9.87 -0.44
C THR A 435 20.30 -9.92 -0.37
N TYR A 436 20.94 -9.11 0.47
CA TYR A 436 22.36 -9.23 0.73
C TYR A 436 22.68 -10.42 1.65
N TYR A 437 21.75 -10.79 2.54
CA TYR A 437 21.96 -11.90 3.49
C TYR A 437 21.51 -13.24 2.92
N VAL A 438 20.48 -13.22 2.05
CA VAL A 438 19.97 -14.40 1.35
C VAL A 438 20.01 -14.16 -0.17
N PRO A 439 21.20 -14.08 -0.79
CA PRO A 439 21.33 -13.85 -2.22
C PRO A 439 20.88 -15.08 -3.02
N PHE A 440 20.21 -14.85 -4.14
CA PHE A 440 19.92 -15.92 -5.07
C PHE A 440 21.21 -16.36 -5.79
N GLU A 441 21.41 -17.67 -5.99
CA GLU A 441 22.54 -18.22 -6.76
C GLU A 441 22.62 -17.62 -8.16
N ARG A 442 21.46 -17.37 -8.76
CA ARG A 442 21.29 -16.66 -10.05
C ARG A 442 20.14 -15.69 -9.93
N ALA A 443 20.27 -14.54 -10.58
CA ALA A 443 19.20 -13.58 -10.64
C ALA A 443 17.94 -14.22 -11.23
N LYS A 444 16.83 -14.09 -10.51
CA LYS A 444 15.49 -14.53 -10.93
C LYS A 444 14.75 -13.40 -11.62
N ALA A 445 13.90 -13.70 -12.55
CA ALA A 445 13.09 -12.69 -13.25
C ALA A 445 11.64 -13.14 -13.36
N ASN A 446 10.75 -12.16 -13.48
CA ASN A 446 9.33 -12.38 -13.73
C ASN A 446 8.77 -11.31 -14.67
N PHE A 447 7.90 -11.75 -15.58
CA PHE A 447 7.05 -10.88 -16.37
C PHE A 447 5.61 -11.05 -15.91
N SER A 448 4.98 -9.96 -15.49
CA SER A 448 3.62 -9.94 -14.95
C SER A 448 2.78 -8.94 -15.73
N TRP A 449 1.59 -9.32 -16.20
CA TRP A 449 0.68 -8.39 -16.85
C TRP A 449 -0.77 -8.58 -16.41
N LEU A 450 -1.56 -7.52 -16.59
CA LEU A 450 -3.01 -7.49 -16.37
C LEU A 450 -3.69 -6.71 -17.51
N ALA A 451 -4.81 -7.23 -17.99
CA ALA A 451 -5.79 -6.47 -18.76
C ALA A 451 -7.13 -6.51 -18.05
N GLU A 452 -7.68 -5.35 -17.73
CA GLU A 452 -8.97 -5.19 -17.03
C GLU A 452 -9.92 -4.35 -17.88
N VAL A 453 -11.17 -4.79 -17.97
CA VAL A 453 -12.26 -4.06 -18.63
C VAL A 453 -13.39 -3.92 -17.61
N LYS A 454 -13.94 -2.70 -17.51
CA LYS A 454 -15.12 -2.37 -16.71
C LYS A 454 -16.25 -1.93 -17.61
N TYR A 455 -17.43 -2.43 -17.32
CA TYR A 455 -18.65 -2.10 -18.03
C TYR A 455 -19.68 -1.48 -17.08
N HIS A 456 -20.16 -0.29 -17.43
CA HIS A 456 -21.17 0.46 -16.70
C HIS A 456 -22.46 0.53 -17.54
N PRO A 457 -23.43 -0.36 -17.31
CA PRO A 457 -24.64 -0.41 -18.13
C PRO A 457 -25.46 0.88 -17.99
N ALA A 458 -25.73 1.58 -19.09
CA ALA A 458 -26.48 2.84 -19.06
C ALA A 458 -27.89 2.73 -18.44
N LYS A 459 -28.55 1.57 -18.63
CA LYS A 459 -29.89 1.32 -18.09
C LYS A 459 -29.92 0.89 -16.63
N LEU A 460 -28.79 0.43 -16.09
CA LEU A 460 -28.65 -0.07 -14.71
C LEU A 460 -27.75 0.88 -13.91
N LYS A 461 -28.29 2.03 -13.52
CA LYS A 461 -27.55 3.08 -12.80
C LYS A 461 -26.84 2.49 -11.57
N GLY A 462 -25.56 2.78 -11.44
CA GLY A 462 -24.70 2.35 -10.33
C GLY A 462 -24.27 0.88 -10.38
N TRP A 463 -24.59 0.12 -11.41
CA TRP A 463 -24.03 -1.20 -11.64
C TRP A 463 -22.72 -1.12 -12.41
N GLU A 464 -21.77 -1.95 -12.04
CA GLU A 464 -20.49 -2.15 -12.71
C GLU A 464 -20.19 -3.64 -12.78
N ALA A 465 -19.77 -4.11 -13.96
CA ALA A 465 -19.17 -5.42 -14.14
C ALA A 465 -17.70 -5.24 -14.53
N SER A 466 -16.79 -5.95 -13.89
CA SER A 466 -15.35 -5.92 -14.18
C SER A 466 -14.85 -7.32 -14.51
N LEU A 467 -14.10 -7.42 -15.61
CA LEU A 467 -13.38 -8.63 -16.02
C LEU A 467 -11.90 -8.29 -16.12
N SER A 468 -11.08 -9.06 -15.42
CA SER A 468 -9.62 -8.95 -15.49
C SER A 468 -9.01 -10.27 -15.92
N LEU A 469 -8.00 -10.22 -16.78
CA LEU A 469 -7.13 -11.33 -17.16
C LEU A 469 -5.71 -10.96 -16.75
N ALA A 470 -4.95 -11.90 -16.19
CA ALA A 470 -3.57 -11.65 -15.78
C ALA A 470 -2.71 -12.90 -15.91
N MET A 471 -1.41 -12.69 -16.04
CA MET A 471 -0.43 -13.78 -16.16
C MET A 471 0.88 -13.36 -15.48
N ASP A 472 1.52 -14.33 -14.88
CA ASP A 472 2.92 -14.29 -14.47
C ASP A 472 3.71 -15.34 -15.23
N HIS A 473 4.92 -14.99 -15.64
CA HIS A 473 5.85 -15.91 -16.27
C HIS A 473 7.28 -15.62 -15.81
N GLY A 474 7.92 -16.61 -15.18
CA GLY A 474 9.30 -16.47 -14.74
C GLY A 474 9.69 -17.37 -13.58
N SER A 475 10.87 -17.12 -13.04
CA SER A 475 11.46 -17.89 -11.95
C SER A 475 11.41 -17.19 -10.58
N LEU A 476 10.90 -15.95 -10.52
CA LEU A 476 10.84 -15.18 -9.28
C LEU A 476 9.63 -15.56 -8.44
N ILE A 477 8.44 -15.45 -9.03
CA ILE A 477 7.16 -15.82 -8.39
C ILE A 477 6.44 -16.96 -9.14
N GLY A 478 7.11 -17.60 -10.11
CA GLY A 478 6.60 -18.74 -10.85
C GLY A 478 5.69 -18.38 -12.02
N ASN A 479 4.93 -19.39 -12.49
CA ASN A 479 4.08 -19.27 -13.66
C ASN A 479 2.62 -19.40 -13.25
N SER A 480 1.81 -18.41 -13.60
CA SER A 480 0.39 -18.38 -13.28
C SER A 480 -0.39 -17.68 -14.38
N PHE A 481 -1.62 -18.11 -14.60
CA PHE A 481 -2.61 -17.42 -15.43
C PHE A 481 -3.92 -17.36 -14.66
N GLY A 482 -4.61 -16.23 -14.69
CA GLY A 482 -5.87 -16.08 -13.96
C GLY A 482 -6.83 -15.10 -14.60
N ALA A 483 -8.10 -15.31 -14.25
CA ALA A 483 -9.20 -14.43 -14.59
C ALA A 483 -9.95 -14.04 -13.30
N GLN A 484 -10.39 -12.80 -13.22
CA GLN A 484 -11.22 -12.30 -12.13
C GLN A 484 -12.46 -11.63 -12.70
N LEU A 485 -13.62 -11.98 -12.17
CA LEU A 485 -14.90 -11.35 -12.46
C LEU A 485 -15.46 -10.74 -11.18
N SER A 486 -15.92 -9.50 -11.25
CA SER A 486 -16.72 -8.90 -10.19
C SER A 486 -17.92 -8.14 -10.73
N ILE A 487 -18.98 -8.09 -9.93
CA ILE A 487 -20.17 -7.31 -10.18
C ILE A 487 -20.43 -6.49 -8.92
N SER A 488 -20.60 -5.20 -9.08
CA SER A 488 -20.91 -4.31 -7.97
C SER A 488 -22.13 -3.41 -8.26
N LYS A 489 -22.78 -3.02 -7.17
CA LYS A 489 -23.86 -2.05 -7.14
C LYS A 489 -23.50 -0.96 -6.16
N THR A 490 -23.40 0.27 -6.63
CA THR A 490 -23.21 1.48 -5.82
C THR A 490 -24.49 2.33 -5.89
N GLY A 491 -24.84 2.95 -4.77
CA GLY A 491 -25.98 3.87 -4.70
C GLY A 491 -25.87 4.80 -3.49
N TRP A 492 -26.88 5.64 -3.34
CA TRP A 492 -26.96 6.60 -2.24
C TRP A 492 -28.26 6.41 -1.46
N ILE A 493 -28.16 6.39 -0.15
CA ILE A 493 -29.28 6.48 0.78
C ILE A 493 -29.37 7.94 1.20
N LYS A 494 -30.52 8.56 0.93
CA LYS A 494 -30.82 9.93 1.33
C LYS A 494 -31.54 9.94 2.67
#